data_fa6d4bf8481a200aadde9776d67451dd
#
_entry.id   fa6d4bf8481a200aadde9776d67451dd
#
_cell.length_a   1.000
_cell.length_b   1.000
_cell.length_c   1.000
_cell.angle_alpha   90.00
_cell.angle_beta   90.00
_cell.angle_gamma   90.00
#
_symmetry.space_group_name_H-M   'P 1'
#
loop_
_entity.id
_entity.type
_entity.pdbx_description
1 polymer ?
#
loop_
_entity_poly.entity_id
_entity_poly.type
_entity_poly.pdbx_seq_one_letter_code
_entity_poly.pdbx_strand_id
1 'polypeptide(L)'
;TPVEFRTKMKYTTQAIKLGSSDTLDLVVYEVKHNSKNDARISLSKEAFRMLADEMEDRALVIFVPEDNNDNYRFSLIEITLEVKDDSARITRNYSNPRRYSYFLGKGIAYYTPNKYLNEKGRVVNAEDLRSRFSVEVLTKEFYQELSDWYAWAIKIIRFPNDLNDKTDDDKFNNESAIRLIT
;
A
#
# COMPACT_ATOMS: atom_id res chain seq x y z
N THR A 1 6.92 -4.96 23.05
CA THR A 1 6.04 -5.02 24.23
C THR A 1 4.64 -5.41 23.77
N PRO A 2 3.97 -6.39 24.39
CA PRO A 2 2.57 -6.71 24.08
C PRO A 2 1.65 -5.51 24.35
N VAL A 3 0.62 -5.36 23.51
CA VAL A 3 -0.40 -4.33 23.66
C VAL A 3 -1.66 -4.96 24.26
N GLU A 4 -2.22 -4.33 25.30
CA GLU A 4 -3.47 -4.74 25.90
C GLU A 4 -4.64 -4.03 25.21
N PHE A 5 -5.60 -4.80 24.67
CA PHE A 5 -6.75 -4.22 24.00
C PHE A 5 -7.81 -3.77 25.04
N ARG A 6 -8.15 -2.50 25.02
CA ARG A 6 -9.24 -1.94 25.88
C ARG A 6 -10.62 -2.34 25.37
N THR A 7 -10.73 -2.63 24.07
CA THR A 7 -11.96 -3.05 23.40
C THR A 7 -11.79 -4.40 22.75
N LYS A 8 -12.87 -5.21 22.71
CA LYS A 8 -12.85 -6.49 22.03
C LYS A 8 -12.62 -6.29 20.53
N MET A 9 -11.55 -6.87 20.02
CA MET A 9 -11.26 -6.95 18.59
C MET A 9 -11.97 -8.15 17.96
N LYS A 10 -12.36 -8.05 16.69
CA LYS A 10 -13.06 -9.13 15.99
C LYS A 10 -12.09 -10.06 15.28
N TYR A 11 -11.04 -9.52 14.71
CA TYR A 11 -10.07 -10.25 13.90
C TYR A 11 -8.66 -10.23 14.48
N THR A 12 -8.29 -9.16 15.15
CA THR A 12 -6.99 -9.02 15.79
C THR A 12 -6.92 -9.90 17.03
N THR A 13 -5.95 -10.79 17.10
CA THR A 13 -5.75 -11.72 18.21
C THR A 13 -4.62 -11.26 19.13
N GLN A 14 -3.60 -10.63 18.60
CA GLN A 14 -2.45 -10.13 19.34
C GLN A 14 -1.87 -8.88 18.66
N ALA A 15 -1.35 -7.95 19.44
CA ALA A 15 -0.50 -6.87 18.94
C ALA A 15 0.75 -6.72 19.81
N ILE A 16 1.87 -6.42 19.13
CA ILE A 16 3.17 -6.24 19.77
C ILE A 16 3.79 -4.95 19.26
N LYS A 17 4.12 -4.03 20.15
CA LYS A 17 4.93 -2.85 19.84
C LYS A 17 6.37 -3.30 19.64
N LEU A 18 6.89 -3.16 18.42
CA LEU A 18 8.25 -3.57 18.03
C LEU A 18 9.28 -2.46 18.31
N GLY A 19 8.88 -1.20 18.17
CA GLY A 19 9.76 -0.06 18.39
C GLY A 19 9.08 1.26 18.04
N SER A 20 9.81 2.35 18.22
CA SER A 20 9.40 3.71 17.89
C SER A 20 10.56 4.55 17.39
N SER A 21 10.24 5.65 16.73
CA SER A 21 11.18 6.67 16.27
C SER A 21 10.60 8.05 16.57
N ASP A 22 11.23 8.76 17.51
CA ASP A 22 10.82 10.13 17.87
C ASP A 22 11.01 11.10 16.69
N THR A 23 12.09 10.90 15.90
CA THR A 23 12.40 11.74 14.74
C THR A 23 11.32 11.68 13.66
N LEU A 24 10.66 10.53 13.52
CA LEU A 24 9.61 10.31 12.52
C LEU A 24 8.20 10.40 13.15
N ASP A 25 8.13 10.57 14.47
CA ASP A 25 6.88 10.46 15.21
C ASP A 25 6.11 9.20 14.78
N LEU A 26 6.78 8.06 14.94
CA LEU A 26 6.37 6.79 14.34
C LEU A 26 6.53 5.66 15.32
N VAL A 27 5.53 4.81 15.38
CA VAL A 27 5.57 3.55 16.11
C VAL A 27 5.41 2.38 15.17
N VAL A 28 6.02 1.25 15.48
CA VAL A 28 5.94 0.02 14.67
C VAL A 28 5.27 -1.08 15.46
N TYR A 29 4.22 -1.66 14.89
CA TYR A 29 3.46 -2.76 15.47
C TYR A 29 3.44 -3.98 14.57
N GLU A 30 3.52 -5.15 15.18
CA GLU A 30 3.09 -6.41 14.60
C GLU A 30 1.70 -6.75 15.14
N VAL A 31 0.77 -7.05 14.25
CA VAL A 31 -0.62 -7.38 14.57
C VAL A 31 -0.95 -8.75 13.98
N LYS A 32 -1.17 -9.74 14.83
CA LYS A 32 -1.66 -11.07 14.42
C LYS A 32 -3.17 -11.06 14.29
N HIS A 33 -3.68 -11.77 13.27
CA HIS A 33 -5.11 -11.81 12.99
C HIS A 33 -5.56 -13.15 12.45
N ASN A 34 -6.84 -13.49 12.70
CA ASN A 34 -7.52 -14.69 12.23
C ASN A 34 -8.49 -14.43 11.08
N SER A 35 -8.37 -13.29 10.39
CA SER A 35 -9.21 -12.99 9.23
C SER A 35 -8.83 -13.90 8.06
N LYS A 36 -9.82 -14.64 7.54
CA LYS A 36 -9.63 -15.57 6.40
C LYS A 36 -9.45 -14.86 5.07
N ASN A 37 -9.87 -13.60 4.99
CA ASN A 37 -9.76 -12.77 3.80
C ASN A 37 -8.79 -11.61 4.05
N ASP A 38 -8.24 -11.03 2.99
CA ASP A 38 -7.49 -9.78 3.07
C ASP A 38 -8.42 -8.64 3.54
N ALA A 39 -8.66 -8.60 4.84
CA ALA A 39 -9.61 -7.69 5.47
C ALA A 39 -9.00 -6.30 5.69
N ARG A 40 -8.43 -5.69 4.62
CA ARG A 40 -7.77 -4.37 4.65
C ARG A 40 -8.53 -3.34 5.47
N ILE A 41 -9.82 -3.21 5.23
CA ILE A 41 -10.65 -2.20 5.89
C ILE A 41 -10.93 -2.58 7.34
N SER A 42 -11.29 -3.82 7.61
CA SER A 42 -11.65 -4.28 8.96
C SER A 42 -10.46 -4.29 9.90
N LEU A 43 -9.32 -4.81 9.46
CA LEU A 43 -8.08 -4.81 10.23
C LEU A 43 -7.56 -3.39 10.46
N SER A 44 -7.62 -2.52 9.47
CA SER A 44 -7.24 -1.11 9.64
C SER A 44 -8.14 -0.39 10.63
N LYS A 45 -9.45 -0.67 10.67
CA LYS A 45 -10.35 -0.10 11.69
C LYS A 45 -9.99 -0.56 13.09
N GLU A 46 -9.56 -1.80 13.26
CA GLU A 46 -9.10 -2.32 14.57
C GLU A 46 -7.76 -1.68 14.96
N ALA A 47 -6.83 -1.56 14.01
CA ALA A 47 -5.58 -0.85 14.23
C ALA A 47 -5.79 0.63 14.60
N PHE A 48 -6.73 1.33 13.94
CA PHE A 48 -7.09 2.71 14.33
C PHE A 48 -7.57 2.82 15.77
N ARG A 49 -8.39 1.86 16.23
CA ARG A 49 -8.83 1.84 17.63
C ARG A 49 -7.66 1.61 18.58
N MET A 50 -6.81 0.65 18.26
CA MET A 50 -5.60 0.36 19.04
C MET A 50 -4.70 1.60 19.14
N LEU A 51 -4.38 2.25 18.01
CA LEU A 51 -3.57 3.46 18.00
C LEU A 51 -4.20 4.61 18.78
N ALA A 52 -5.52 4.78 18.67
CA ALA A 52 -6.23 5.79 19.44
C ALA A 52 -6.20 5.50 20.94
N ASP A 53 -6.26 4.24 21.37
CA ASP A 53 -6.14 3.82 22.77
C ASP A 53 -4.72 4.01 23.32
N GLU A 54 -3.71 3.84 22.45
CA GLU A 54 -2.29 4.06 22.78
C GLU A 54 -1.86 5.54 22.63
N MET A 55 -2.76 6.41 22.15
CA MET A 55 -2.49 7.84 21.87
C MET A 55 -1.38 8.06 20.81
N GLU A 56 -1.31 7.17 19.84
CA GLU A 56 -0.35 7.22 18.75
C GLU A 56 -1.03 7.75 17.47
N ASP A 57 -0.42 8.75 16.82
CA ASP A 57 -0.99 9.38 15.63
C ASP A 57 -0.45 8.80 14.32
N ARG A 58 0.71 8.09 14.37
CA ARG A 58 1.32 7.47 13.20
C ARG A 58 1.96 6.14 13.53
N ALA A 59 1.64 5.12 12.74
CA ALA A 59 2.23 3.80 12.90
C ALA A 59 2.51 3.09 11.58
N LEU A 60 3.57 2.29 11.56
CA LEU A 60 3.73 1.18 10.62
C LEU A 60 3.18 -0.09 11.27
N VAL A 61 2.21 -0.70 10.61
CA VAL A 61 1.54 -1.90 11.12
C VAL A 61 1.77 -3.06 10.16
N ILE A 62 2.33 -4.14 10.71
CA ILE A 62 2.53 -5.41 10.01
C ILE A 62 1.39 -6.32 10.41
N PHE A 63 0.44 -6.57 9.51
CA PHE A 63 -0.65 -7.51 9.74
C PHE A 63 -0.23 -8.91 9.28
N VAL A 64 -0.12 -9.84 10.22
CA VAL A 64 0.34 -11.21 10.01
C VAL A 64 -0.81 -12.19 10.27
N PRO A 65 -1.26 -12.97 9.27
CA PRO A 65 -2.24 -14.02 9.47
C PRO A 65 -1.69 -15.13 10.40
N GLU A 66 -2.51 -15.64 11.32
CA GLU A 66 -2.09 -16.74 12.21
C GLU A 66 -1.90 -18.07 11.48
N ASP A 67 -2.71 -18.30 10.44
CA ASP A 67 -2.72 -19.54 9.65
C ASP A 67 -1.71 -19.54 8.49
N ASN A 68 -1.22 -18.38 8.08
CA ASN A 68 -0.27 -18.21 6.98
C ASN A 68 0.69 -17.07 7.24
N ASN A 69 1.80 -17.34 7.91
CA ASN A 69 2.83 -16.37 8.20
C ASN A 69 3.70 -15.99 6.99
N ASP A 70 3.52 -16.67 5.83
CA ASP A 70 4.28 -16.39 4.62
C ASP A 70 3.78 -15.14 3.88
N ASN A 71 2.55 -14.69 4.17
CA ASN A 71 1.93 -13.53 3.54
C ASN A 71 1.50 -12.52 4.61
N TYR A 72 1.88 -11.28 4.45
CA TYR A 72 1.55 -10.22 5.41
C TYR A 72 1.31 -8.90 4.70
N ARG A 73 0.59 -8.03 5.38
CA ARG A 73 0.34 -6.68 4.91
C ARG A 73 1.12 -5.68 5.75
N PHE A 74 1.84 -4.79 5.07
CA PHE A 74 2.62 -3.73 5.66
C PHE A 74 1.97 -2.39 5.35
N SER A 75 1.45 -1.71 6.37
CA SER A 75 0.62 -0.51 6.20
C SER A 75 1.14 0.65 7.01
N LEU A 76 1.20 1.83 6.38
CA LEU A 76 1.35 3.10 7.08
C LEU A 76 -0.04 3.60 7.45
N ILE A 77 -0.24 3.84 8.74
CA ILE A 77 -1.49 4.37 9.30
C ILE A 77 -1.20 5.73 9.93
N GLU A 78 -2.01 6.72 9.56
CA GLU A 78 -1.94 8.07 10.11
C GLU A 78 -3.33 8.49 10.60
N ILE A 79 -3.37 9.14 11.76
CA ILE A 79 -4.56 9.71 12.37
C ILE A 79 -4.35 11.23 12.42
N THR A 80 -5.23 12.01 11.81
CA THR A 80 -5.22 13.47 11.90
C THR A 80 -6.42 13.95 12.67
N LEU A 81 -6.18 14.92 13.54
CA LEU A 81 -7.24 15.58 14.33
C LEU A 81 -7.68 16.84 13.58
N GLU A 82 -8.96 16.95 13.29
CA GLU A 82 -9.56 18.17 12.76
C GLU A 82 -10.50 18.79 13.79
N VAL A 83 -10.29 20.06 14.06
CA VAL A 83 -11.23 20.88 14.85
C VAL A 83 -12.18 21.53 13.86
N LYS A 84 -13.48 21.27 13.98
CA LYS A 84 -14.49 21.97 13.18
C LYS A 84 -14.75 23.34 13.80
N ASP A 85 -14.55 24.39 13.00
CA ASP A 85 -14.68 25.80 13.44
C ASP A 85 -16.03 26.15 14.07
N ASP A 86 -17.11 25.45 13.71
CA ASP A 86 -18.48 25.69 14.23
C ASP A 86 -18.83 24.88 15.46
N SER A 87 -17.98 24.00 15.93
CA SER A 87 -18.24 23.22 17.14
C SER A 87 -16.91 22.82 17.78
N ALA A 88 -16.82 22.90 19.10
CA ALA A 88 -15.67 22.42 19.88
C ALA A 88 -15.45 20.89 19.75
N ARG A 89 -15.92 20.29 18.65
CA ARG A 89 -15.85 18.85 18.40
C ARG A 89 -14.61 18.51 17.60
N ILE A 90 -13.73 17.74 18.22
CA ILE A 90 -12.58 17.15 17.56
C ILE A 90 -13.02 15.93 16.74
N THR A 91 -12.74 15.95 15.44
CA THR A 91 -12.97 14.81 14.53
C THR A 91 -11.64 14.15 14.22
N ARG A 92 -11.59 12.82 14.33
CA ARG A 92 -10.42 12.04 13.92
C ARG A 92 -10.59 11.60 12.48
N ASN A 93 -9.64 11.96 11.63
CA ASN A 93 -9.54 11.50 10.26
C ASN A 93 -8.45 10.45 10.15
N TYR A 94 -8.73 9.37 9.44
CA TYR A 94 -7.84 8.24 9.28
C TYR A 94 -7.34 8.15 7.84
N SER A 95 -6.06 7.82 7.66
CA SER A 95 -5.50 7.54 6.33
C SER A 95 -6.25 6.41 5.64
N ASN A 96 -6.38 6.50 4.30
CA ASN A 96 -7.07 5.45 3.55
C ASN A 96 -6.24 4.16 3.53
N PRO A 97 -6.74 3.06 4.12
CA PRO A 97 -5.99 1.80 4.24
C PRO A 97 -5.66 1.14 2.90
N ARG A 98 -6.33 1.55 1.82
CA ARG A 98 -6.05 1.05 0.48
C ARG A 98 -4.90 1.79 -0.22
N ARG A 99 -4.58 3.00 0.24
CA ARG A 99 -3.59 3.86 -0.42
C ARG A 99 -2.18 3.75 0.16
N TYR A 100 -2.05 3.29 1.40
CA TYR A 100 -0.78 3.26 2.12
C TYR A 100 -0.46 1.86 2.64
N SER A 101 -0.49 0.87 1.75
CA SER A 101 -0.32 -0.52 2.16
C SER A 101 0.32 -1.37 1.07
N TYR A 102 1.32 -2.18 1.45
CA TYR A 102 1.91 -3.22 0.63
C TYR A 102 1.44 -4.60 1.10
N PHE A 103 1.19 -5.50 0.16
CA PHE A 103 1.00 -6.91 0.42
C PHE A 103 2.28 -7.64 0.05
N LEU A 104 2.87 -8.35 1.00
CA LEU A 104 4.17 -8.97 0.91
C LEU A 104 4.07 -10.45 1.27
N GLY A 105 5.00 -11.27 0.77
CA GLY A 105 5.06 -12.67 1.12
C GLY A 105 5.65 -13.55 0.05
N LYS A 106 5.64 -14.85 0.31
CA LYS A 106 6.19 -15.85 -0.59
C LYS A 106 5.36 -15.94 -1.88
N GLY A 107 6.04 -15.82 -3.03
CA GLY A 107 5.37 -15.85 -4.35
C GLY A 107 4.65 -14.57 -4.74
N ILE A 108 4.72 -13.51 -3.92
CA ILE A 108 4.18 -12.19 -4.24
C ILE A 108 5.30 -11.33 -4.81
N ALA A 109 5.01 -10.58 -5.86
CA ALA A 109 5.97 -9.65 -6.45
C ALA A 109 6.37 -8.58 -5.44
N TYR A 110 7.66 -8.47 -5.14
CA TYR A 110 8.20 -7.54 -4.15
C TYR A 110 8.98 -6.38 -4.77
N TYR A 111 8.97 -6.25 -6.09
CA TYR A 111 9.72 -5.22 -6.82
C TYR A 111 9.42 -3.80 -6.28
N THR A 112 8.16 -3.44 -6.22
CA THR A 112 7.73 -2.12 -5.78
C THR A 112 8.09 -1.82 -4.32
N PRO A 113 7.75 -2.66 -3.33
CA PRO A 113 8.18 -2.44 -1.96
C PRO A 113 9.69 -2.45 -1.80
N ASN A 114 10.43 -3.29 -2.54
CA ASN A 114 11.89 -3.28 -2.51
C ASN A 114 12.47 -1.95 -2.99
N LYS A 115 11.99 -1.43 -4.12
CA LYS A 115 12.41 -0.14 -4.69
C LYS A 115 12.19 1.01 -3.71
N TYR A 116 11.01 1.08 -3.09
CA TYR A 116 10.65 2.22 -2.24
C TYR A 116 11.10 2.12 -0.79
N LEU A 117 11.13 0.91 -0.24
CA LEU A 117 11.46 0.71 1.19
C LEU A 117 12.91 0.29 1.42
N ASN A 118 13.56 -0.34 0.45
CA ASN A 118 14.92 -0.83 0.58
C ASN A 118 15.92 -0.02 -0.26
N GLU A 119 15.76 0.00 -1.59
CA GLU A 119 16.74 0.61 -2.50
C GLU A 119 16.81 2.13 -2.39
N LYS A 120 15.69 2.79 -2.07
CA LYS A 120 15.64 4.25 -1.87
C LYS A 120 16.42 4.73 -0.64
N GLY A 121 16.96 3.79 0.16
CA GLY A 121 17.75 4.09 1.32
C GLY A 121 16.92 4.52 2.55
N ARG A 122 17.61 5.11 3.54
CA ARG A 122 16.99 5.47 4.82
C ARG A 122 15.89 6.52 4.65
N VAL A 123 14.78 6.36 5.36
CA VAL A 123 13.71 7.35 5.46
C VAL A 123 14.24 8.61 6.16
N VAL A 124 14.01 9.77 5.57
CA VAL A 124 14.55 11.06 6.03
C VAL A 124 13.59 11.77 6.98
N ASN A 125 12.29 11.75 6.64
CA ASN A 125 11.24 12.41 7.42
C ASN A 125 9.88 11.73 7.19
N ALA A 126 8.85 12.21 7.88
CA ALA A 126 7.50 11.68 7.80
C ALA A 126 6.87 11.79 6.39
N GLU A 127 7.16 12.85 5.66
CA GLU A 127 6.64 13.07 4.30
C GLU A 127 7.31 12.11 3.29
N ASP A 128 8.61 11.89 3.40
CA ASP A 128 9.32 10.87 2.62
C ASP A 128 8.74 9.48 2.91
N LEU A 129 8.51 9.13 4.19
CA LEU A 129 7.85 7.88 4.55
C LEU A 129 6.47 7.74 3.88
N ARG A 130 5.64 8.76 3.99
CA ARG A 130 4.30 8.79 3.40
C ARG A 130 4.36 8.65 1.88
N SER A 131 5.29 9.35 1.21
CA SER A 131 5.46 9.25 -0.24
C SER A 131 5.80 7.85 -0.71
N ARG A 132 6.59 7.11 0.07
CA ARG A 132 7.00 5.72 -0.25
C ARG A 132 5.84 4.72 -0.21
N PHE A 133 4.78 5.03 0.53
CA PHE A 133 3.55 4.24 0.61
C PHE A 133 2.43 4.77 -0.30
N SER A 134 2.59 5.93 -0.92
CA SER A 134 1.53 6.56 -1.70
C SER A 134 1.25 5.82 -3.01
N VAL A 135 0.01 5.39 -3.19
CA VAL A 135 -0.46 4.79 -4.45
C VAL A 135 -0.34 5.76 -5.63
N GLU A 136 -0.36 7.06 -5.39
CA GLU A 136 -0.24 8.07 -6.47
C GLU A 136 1.14 8.02 -7.12
N VAL A 137 2.18 7.88 -6.32
CA VAL A 137 3.55 7.71 -6.82
C VAL A 137 3.69 6.41 -7.59
N LEU A 138 3.19 5.30 -7.02
CA LEU A 138 3.20 3.98 -7.64
C LEU A 138 2.42 3.96 -8.95
N THR A 139 1.26 4.60 -9.00
CA THR A 139 0.42 4.68 -10.19
C THR A 139 1.12 5.47 -11.29
N LYS A 140 1.72 6.60 -10.97
CA LYS A 140 2.45 7.42 -11.94
C LYS A 140 3.63 6.67 -12.54
N GLU A 141 4.43 5.99 -11.73
CA GLU A 141 5.55 5.18 -12.22
C GLU A 141 5.08 3.99 -13.08
N PHE A 142 4.03 3.29 -12.66
CA PHE A 142 3.44 2.21 -13.44
C PHE A 142 3.03 2.68 -14.85
N TYR A 143 2.34 3.80 -14.95
CA TYR A 143 1.96 4.36 -16.24
C TYR A 143 3.16 4.83 -17.07
N GLN A 144 4.20 5.34 -16.42
CA GLN A 144 5.43 5.70 -17.13
C GLN A 144 6.13 4.46 -17.68
N GLU A 145 6.33 3.42 -16.87
CA GLU A 145 6.94 2.16 -17.29
C GLU A 145 6.12 1.47 -18.39
N LEU A 146 4.80 1.51 -18.28
CA LEU A 146 3.90 0.98 -19.31
C LEU A 146 4.01 1.75 -20.62
N SER A 147 4.09 3.08 -20.56
CA SER A 147 4.28 3.94 -21.73
C SER A 147 5.63 3.68 -22.40
N ASP A 148 6.70 3.55 -21.63
CA ASP A 148 8.05 3.27 -22.12
C ASP A 148 8.11 1.87 -22.75
N TRP A 149 7.48 0.88 -22.11
CA TRP A 149 7.34 -0.46 -22.69
C TRP A 149 6.57 -0.43 -24.01
N TYR A 150 5.44 0.28 -24.07
CA TYR A 150 4.65 0.43 -25.28
C TYR A 150 5.48 1.07 -26.41
N ALA A 151 6.16 2.18 -26.10
CA ALA A 151 7.00 2.89 -27.06
C ALA A 151 8.17 2.03 -27.58
N TRP A 152 8.69 1.12 -26.75
CA TRP A 152 9.69 0.12 -27.15
C TRP A 152 9.04 -0.98 -27.99
N ALA A 153 7.90 -1.54 -27.55
CA ALA A 153 7.22 -2.66 -28.18
C ALA A 153 6.84 -2.35 -29.64
N ILE A 154 6.24 -1.19 -29.90
CA ILE A 154 5.83 -0.79 -31.27
C ILE A 154 7.01 -0.61 -32.24
N LYS A 155 8.23 -0.41 -31.75
CA LYS A 155 9.43 -0.32 -32.57
C LYS A 155 10.02 -1.67 -32.95
N ILE A 156 9.86 -2.67 -32.10
CA ILE A 156 10.53 -3.98 -32.21
C ILE A 156 9.56 -5.07 -32.64
N ILE A 157 8.34 -5.06 -32.11
CA ILE A 157 7.32 -6.07 -32.37
C ILE A 157 6.55 -5.67 -33.63
N ARG A 158 6.43 -6.61 -34.59
CA ARG A 158 5.54 -6.50 -35.74
C ARG A 158 4.49 -7.59 -35.66
N PHE A 159 3.25 -7.20 -35.62
CA PHE A 159 2.11 -8.13 -35.66
C PHE A 159 1.77 -8.40 -37.12
N PRO A 160 1.59 -9.69 -37.51
CA PRO A 160 1.19 -10.03 -38.88
C PRO A 160 -0.21 -9.45 -39.14
N ASN A 161 -0.32 -8.63 -40.20
CA ASN A 161 -1.61 -8.09 -40.68
C ASN A 161 -2.14 -9.01 -41.76
N ASP A 162 -2.71 -10.17 -41.36
CA ASP A 162 -3.24 -11.19 -42.28
C ASP A 162 -4.65 -10.86 -42.78
N LEU A 163 -5.28 -9.82 -42.24
CA LEU A 163 -6.52 -9.32 -42.75
C LEU A 163 -6.18 -8.48 -43.97
N ASN A 164 -6.65 -8.88 -45.15
CA ASN A 164 -6.62 -8.08 -46.37
C ASN A 164 -7.29 -6.71 -46.22
N ASP A 165 -7.14 -6.12 -45.06
CA ASP A 165 -7.65 -4.84 -44.68
C ASP A 165 -6.68 -3.76 -45.15
N LYS A 166 -7.20 -2.73 -45.80
CA LYS A 166 -6.44 -1.56 -46.25
C LYS A 166 -5.97 -0.67 -45.09
N THR A 167 -5.92 -1.22 -43.89
CA THR A 167 -5.46 -0.52 -42.70
C THR A 167 -3.95 -0.36 -42.76
N ASP A 168 -3.46 0.85 -42.49
CA ASP A 168 -2.05 1.16 -42.36
C ASP A 168 -1.40 0.19 -41.36
N ASP A 169 -0.34 -0.49 -41.76
CA ASP A 169 0.39 -1.48 -40.97
C ASP A 169 0.87 -0.91 -39.63
N ASP A 170 1.27 0.34 -39.58
CA ASP A 170 1.68 0.99 -38.33
C ASP A 170 0.48 1.20 -37.40
N LYS A 171 -0.67 1.56 -37.91
CA LYS A 171 -1.89 1.67 -37.12
C LYS A 171 -2.32 0.31 -36.58
N PHE A 172 -2.30 -0.73 -37.42
CA PHE A 172 -2.60 -2.10 -37.01
C PHE A 172 -1.64 -2.60 -35.92
N ASN A 173 -0.34 -2.33 -36.09
CA ASN A 173 0.67 -2.71 -35.13
C ASN A 173 0.49 -2.02 -33.77
N ASN A 174 0.15 -0.73 -33.78
CA ASN A 174 -0.11 0.04 -32.56
C ASN A 174 -1.35 -0.47 -31.81
N GLU A 175 -2.46 -0.70 -32.52
CA GLU A 175 -3.68 -1.25 -31.94
C GLU A 175 -3.48 -2.66 -31.39
N SER A 176 -2.69 -3.49 -32.07
CA SER A 176 -2.34 -4.83 -31.61
C SER A 176 -1.48 -4.83 -30.37
N ALA A 177 -0.51 -3.91 -30.28
CA ALA A 177 0.29 -3.72 -29.07
C ALA A 177 -0.56 -3.27 -27.88
N ILE A 178 -1.54 -2.37 -28.07
CA ILE A 178 -2.48 -1.96 -27.04
C ILE A 178 -3.31 -3.16 -26.56
N ARG A 179 -3.85 -3.98 -27.46
CA ARG A 179 -4.63 -5.18 -27.11
C ARG A 179 -3.82 -6.23 -26.33
N LEU A 180 -2.50 -6.24 -26.46
CA LEU A 180 -1.65 -7.14 -25.69
C LEU A 180 -1.55 -6.74 -24.22
N ILE A 181 -1.78 -5.45 -23.91
CA ILE A 181 -1.68 -4.89 -22.55
C ILE A 181 -3.01 -4.93 -21.81
N THR A 182 -4.13 -4.93 -22.53
CA THR A 182 -5.49 -4.90 -21.97
C THR A 182 -6.08 -6.29 -21.82
#